data_4dd091c3db2cba47beff96e56ab13d86
#
_entry.id   4dd091c3db2cba47beff96e56ab13d86
#
_cell.length_a   1.000
_cell.length_b   1.000
_cell.length_c   1.000
_cell.angle_alpha   90.00
_cell.angle_beta   90.00
_cell.angle_gamma   90.00
#
_symmetry.space_group_name_H-M   'P 1'
#
loop_
_entity.id
_entity.type
_entity.pdbx_description
1 polymer ?
#
loop_
_entity_poly.entity_id
_entity_poly.type
_entity_poly.pdbx_seq_one_letter_code
_entity_poly.pdbx_strand_id
1 'polypeptide(L)'
;MNKESLEISLREKKTCFYSRSRQELWRKGETSGNVQHISSIYADCDKDTLIVEVVKEGPACHTGAESCFFEPVYQNEEITPFSYEGLYDLIMGRKTNPKEGSYTTYLFDKGLDKILKKVGEECTEVIIAAAKKDKDETIYELADLCYHAMVLMADAGISVEDVTKELAKRHVVDHKVKQEYMR
;
A
#
# COMPACT_ATOMS: atom_id res chain seq x y z
N MET A 1 6.40 23.39 10.51
CA MET A 1 7.40 24.17 9.74
C MET A 1 7.27 25.66 10.12
N ASN A 2 8.32 26.47 9.92
CA ASN A 2 8.20 27.92 9.85
C ASN A 2 8.33 28.38 8.38
N LYS A 3 8.19 29.68 8.10
CA LYS A 3 8.24 30.21 6.74
C LYS A 3 9.56 29.84 6.03
N GLU A 4 10.69 30.03 6.69
CA GLU A 4 12.01 29.74 6.15
C GLU A 4 12.21 28.26 5.82
N SER A 5 11.81 27.34 6.72
CA SER A 5 11.91 25.92 6.46
C SER A 5 11.00 25.44 5.32
N LEU A 6 9.86 26.09 5.11
CA LEU A 6 8.98 25.83 3.97
C LEU A 6 9.63 26.32 2.65
N GLU A 7 10.18 27.53 2.63
CA GLU A 7 10.89 28.07 1.44
C GLU A 7 12.08 27.18 1.05
N ILE A 8 12.84 26.69 2.03
CA ILE A 8 13.93 25.74 1.80
C ILE A 8 13.37 24.43 1.24
N SER A 9 12.31 23.88 1.83
CA SER A 9 11.69 22.64 1.38
C SER A 9 11.22 22.72 -0.07
N LEU A 10 10.60 23.82 -0.45
CA LEU A 10 10.14 24.05 -1.84
C LEU A 10 11.31 24.18 -2.82
N ARG A 11 12.38 24.88 -2.43
CA ARG A 11 13.57 25.07 -3.26
C ARG A 11 14.35 23.78 -3.45
N GLU A 12 14.56 23.02 -2.35
CA GLU A 12 15.37 21.81 -2.35
C GLU A 12 14.56 20.56 -2.73
N LYS A 13 13.22 20.67 -2.81
CA LYS A 13 12.28 19.55 -3.03
C LYS A 13 12.47 18.40 -2.01
N LYS A 14 12.97 18.74 -0.82
CA LYS A 14 13.22 17.83 0.30
C LYS A 14 12.71 18.47 1.59
N THR A 15 12.25 17.66 2.53
CA THR A 15 11.69 18.20 3.76
C THR A 15 12.75 18.86 4.63
N CYS A 16 12.49 20.09 4.99
CA CYS A 16 13.20 20.87 5.99
C CYS A 16 12.21 21.31 7.08
N PHE A 17 12.55 21.11 8.32
CA PHE A 17 11.74 21.49 9.48
C PHE A 17 12.44 22.57 10.29
N TYR A 18 11.66 23.26 11.12
CA TYR A 18 12.20 24.12 12.17
C TYR A 18 11.98 23.44 13.52
N SER A 19 13.07 23.09 14.21
CA SER A 19 13.01 22.54 15.54
C SER A 19 12.75 23.63 16.57
N ARG A 20 11.57 23.62 17.19
CA ARG A 20 11.21 24.60 18.22
C ARG A 20 12.04 24.44 19.51
N SER A 21 12.43 23.22 19.85
CA SER A 21 13.25 22.95 21.05
C SER A 21 14.70 23.36 20.87
N ARG A 22 15.27 23.21 19.67
CA ARG A 22 16.66 23.57 19.35
C ARG A 22 16.79 24.96 18.73
N GLN A 23 15.65 25.56 18.34
CA GLN A 23 15.62 26.88 17.66
C GLN A 23 16.46 26.91 16.37
N GLU A 24 16.48 25.80 15.63
CA GLU A 24 17.28 25.68 14.41
C GLU A 24 16.53 24.98 13.28
N LEU A 25 17.01 25.19 12.06
CA LEU A 25 16.57 24.45 10.88
C LEU A 25 17.12 23.02 10.94
N TRP A 26 16.29 22.08 10.51
CA TRP A 26 16.64 20.67 10.46
C TRP A 26 16.20 20.04 9.13
N ARG A 27 17.15 19.60 8.34
CA ARG A 27 16.89 18.85 7.11
C ARG A 27 16.71 17.37 7.44
N LYS A 28 15.57 16.81 7.07
CA LYS A 28 15.30 15.40 7.30
C LYS A 28 16.30 14.55 6.51
N GLY A 29 16.98 13.65 7.19
CA GLY A 29 17.99 12.77 6.58
C GLY A 29 19.40 13.35 6.56
N GLU A 30 19.65 14.57 7.06
CA GLU A 30 20.98 15.21 7.08
C GLU A 30 22.05 14.34 7.76
N THR A 31 21.70 13.63 8.83
CA THR A 31 22.61 12.75 9.57
C THR A 31 22.43 11.27 9.19
N SER A 32 21.20 10.83 8.95
CA SER A 32 20.88 9.40 8.76
C SER A 32 20.90 8.95 7.30
N GLY A 33 20.92 9.88 6.33
CA GLY A 33 20.69 9.57 4.93
C GLY A 33 19.23 9.32 4.56
N ASN A 34 18.33 9.18 5.53
CA ASN A 34 16.90 8.90 5.30
C ASN A 34 16.16 10.19 4.87
N VAL A 35 16.40 10.62 3.66
CA VAL A 35 15.84 11.83 3.07
C VAL A 35 14.37 11.62 2.70
N GLN A 36 13.59 12.68 2.71
CA GLN A 36 12.20 12.69 2.25
C GLN A 36 12.08 13.66 1.07
N HIS A 37 11.87 13.12 -0.13
CA HIS A 37 11.62 13.88 -1.35
C HIS A 37 10.15 14.27 -1.40
N ILE A 38 9.87 15.55 -1.58
CA ILE A 38 8.51 16.07 -1.59
C ILE A 38 7.85 15.75 -2.93
N SER A 39 6.73 15.04 -2.88
CA SER A 39 5.82 14.82 -4.01
C SER A 39 4.81 15.96 -4.11
N SER A 40 4.19 16.34 -2.98
CA SER A 40 3.19 17.40 -2.92
C SER A 40 3.12 18.03 -1.53
N ILE A 41 2.61 19.26 -1.47
CA ILE A 41 2.31 19.98 -0.22
C ILE A 41 0.91 20.57 -0.35
N TYR A 42 0.06 20.28 0.62
CA TYR A 42 -1.29 20.85 0.71
C TYR A 42 -1.41 21.66 1.99
N ALA A 43 -2.10 22.78 1.90
CA ALA A 43 -2.55 23.53 3.05
C ALA A 43 -4.01 23.18 3.35
N ASP A 44 -4.39 23.16 4.61
CA ASP A 44 -5.80 23.03 5.00
C ASP A 44 -6.62 24.29 4.70
N CYS A 45 -7.90 24.30 5.05
CA CYS A 45 -8.84 25.35 4.63
C CYS A 45 -8.55 26.73 5.25
N ASP A 46 -7.97 26.80 6.46
CA ASP A 46 -7.59 28.03 7.15
C ASP A 46 -6.08 28.32 7.08
N LYS A 47 -5.32 27.44 6.39
CA LYS A 47 -3.89 27.59 6.08
C LYS A 47 -2.96 27.61 7.28
N ASP A 48 -3.36 26.96 8.38
CA ASP A 48 -2.53 26.83 9.56
C ASP A 48 -1.80 25.47 9.64
N THR A 49 -2.23 24.47 8.86
CA THR A 49 -1.67 23.13 8.80
C THR A 49 -1.23 22.76 7.40
N LEU A 50 -0.11 22.02 7.29
CA LEU A 50 0.39 21.49 6.02
C LEU A 50 0.47 19.98 6.06
N ILE A 51 -0.08 19.32 5.02
CA ILE A 51 0.22 17.93 4.70
C ILE A 51 1.32 17.91 3.65
N VAL A 52 2.39 17.16 3.93
CA VAL A 52 3.52 17.00 3.01
C VAL A 52 3.59 15.53 2.61
N GLU A 53 3.28 15.24 1.37
CA GLU A 53 3.46 13.91 0.79
C GLU A 53 4.90 13.74 0.31
N VAL A 54 5.51 12.60 0.67
CA VAL A 54 6.93 12.37 0.42
C VAL A 54 7.21 10.96 -0.10
N VAL A 55 8.21 10.86 -0.95
CA VAL A 55 8.91 9.61 -1.23
C VAL A 55 10.14 9.58 -0.32
N LYS A 56 10.24 8.57 0.54
CA LYS A 56 11.30 8.46 1.54
C LYS A 56 12.42 7.52 1.10
N GLU A 57 13.66 7.90 1.41
CA GLU A 57 14.84 7.04 1.29
C GLU A 57 15.12 6.38 2.66
N GLY A 58 14.43 5.28 2.95
CA GLY A 58 14.54 4.57 4.23
C GLY A 58 13.56 5.02 5.31
N PRO A 59 13.69 4.52 6.54
CA PRO A 59 12.76 4.73 7.64
C PRO A 59 12.56 6.20 8.02
N ALA A 60 11.30 6.60 8.24
CA ALA A 60 11.02 7.98 8.63
C ALA A 60 11.35 8.26 10.10
N CYS A 61 11.21 7.27 10.97
CA CYS A 61 11.47 7.40 12.40
C CYS A 61 12.96 7.30 12.73
N HIS A 62 13.39 8.05 13.75
CA HIS A 62 14.76 7.96 14.29
C HIS A 62 15.06 6.62 14.99
N THR A 63 14.03 5.86 15.37
CA THR A 63 14.16 4.51 15.94
C THR A 63 14.40 3.42 14.89
N GLY A 64 14.34 3.77 13.60
CA GLY A 64 14.39 2.83 12.48
C GLY A 64 13.03 2.28 12.07
N ALA A 65 11.94 2.69 12.71
CA ALA A 65 10.59 2.34 12.29
C ALA A 65 10.17 3.10 11.02
N GLU A 66 9.31 2.49 10.20
CA GLU A 66 8.79 3.07 8.96
C GLU A 66 8.05 4.39 9.19
N SER A 67 7.35 4.52 10.33
CA SER A 67 6.62 5.70 10.77
C SER A 67 6.91 5.96 12.25
N CYS A 68 6.69 7.20 12.70
CA CYS A 68 6.69 7.53 14.12
C CYS A 68 5.36 7.21 14.82
N PHE A 69 4.31 6.86 14.06
CA PHE A 69 2.96 6.58 14.56
C PHE A 69 2.72 5.07 14.63
N PHE A 70 3.48 4.38 15.49
CA PHE A 70 3.39 2.92 15.68
C PHE A 70 2.74 2.51 17.02
N GLU A 71 2.47 3.47 17.93
CA GLU A 71 1.71 3.24 19.16
C GLU A 71 0.33 3.87 19.03
N PRO A 72 -0.74 3.05 18.93
CA PRO A 72 -2.09 3.60 18.91
C PRO A 72 -2.46 4.16 20.29
N VAL A 73 -2.93 5.39 20.35
CA VAL A 73 -3.50 5.98 21.57
C VAL A 73 -4.93 5.51 21.78
N TYR A 74 -5.65 5.26 20.69
CA TYR A 74 -6.99 4.70 20.66
C TYR A 74 -7.21 3.96 19.35
N GLN A 75 -7.80 2.79 19.42
CA GLN A 75 -8.21 1.99 18.27
C GLN A 75 -9.60 1.43 18.54
N ASN A 76 -10.57 1.71 17.66
CA ASN A 76 -11.88 1.12 17.74
C ASN A 76 -11.92 -0.10 16.81
N GLU A 77 -11.95 -1.29 17.40
CA GLU A 77 -11.96 -2.55 16.65
C GLU A 77 -13.27 -2.78 15.89
N GLU A 78 -14.36 -2.12 16.30
CA GLU A 78 -15.67 -2.22 15.62
C GLU A 78 -15.74 -1.36 14.36
N ILE A 79 -14.86 -0.35 14.22
CA ILE A 79 -14.81 0.59 13.08
C ILE A 79 -13.41 0.54 12.47
N THR A 80 -13.07 -0.58 11.85
CA THR A 80 -11.82 -0.69 11.11
C THR A 80 -12.09 -0.38 9.62
N PRO A 81 -11.51 0.70 9.06
CA PRO A 81 -11.64 0.96 7.63
C PRO A 81 -11.05 -0.19 6.84
N PHE A 82 -11.71 -0.56 5.73
CA PHE A 82 -11.17 -1.55 4.81
C PHE A 82 -9.82 -1.08 4.24
N SER A 83 -8.83 -1.97 4.22
CA SER A 83 -7.60 -1.80 3.48
C SER A 83 -7.15 -3.14 2.88
N TYR A 84 -6.40 -3.09 1.79
CA TYR A 84 -5.84 -4.30 1.17
C TYR A 84 -4.82 -4.97 2.09
N GLU A 85 -4.03 -4.19 2.81
CA GLU A 85 -3.08 -4.67 3.81
C GLU A 85 -3.80 -5.40 4.94
N GLY A 86 -4.87 -4.81 5.48
CA GLY A 86 -5.68 -5.44 6.54
C GLY A 86 -6.34 -6.75 6.08
N LEU A 87 -6.81 -6.82 4.84
CA LEU A 87 -7.32 -8.06 4.27
C LEU A 87 -6.21 -9.10 4.12
N TYR A 88 -5.05 -8.70 3.63
CA TYR A 88 -3.89 -9.59 3.48
C TYR A 88 -3.42 -10.14 4.84
N ASP A 89 -3.34 -9.28 5.87
CA ASP A 89 -2.98 -9.69 7.24
C ASP A 89 -3.98 -10.69 7.82
N LEU A 90 -5.28 -10.48 7.57
CA LEU A 90 -6.32 -11.43 7.96
C LEU A 90 -6.13 -12.78 7.25
N ILE A 91 -5.84 -12.79 5.96
CA ILE A 91 -5.57 -13.99 5.17
C ILE A 91 -4.33 -14.72 5.71
N MET A 92 -3.24 -14.00 5.94
CA MET A 92 -2.02 -14.55 6.56
C MET A 92 -2.27 -15.10 7.96
N GLY A 93 -3.10 -14.41 8.75
CA GLY A 93 -3.54 -14.89 10.05
C GLY A 93 -4.30 -16.22 9.97
N ARG A 94 -5.08 -16.48 8.92
CA ARG A 94 -5.74 -17.77 8.70
C ARG A 94 -4.80 -18.89 8.25
N LYS A 95 -3.70 -18.55 7.59
CA LYS A 95 -2.64 -19.49 7.22
C LYS A 95 -1.84 -19.92 8.44
N THR A 96 -1.49 -18.99 9.32
CA THR A 96 -0.68 -19.28 10.53
C THR A 96 -1.50 -19.81 11.70
N ASN A 97 -2.75 -19.36 11.84
CA ASN A 97 -3.70 -19.76 12.88
C ASN A 97 -5.02 -20.20 12.22
N PRO A 98 -5.11 -21.44 11.75
CA PRO A 98 -6.31 -21.97 11.11
C PRO A 98 -7.54 -21.83 12.00
N LYS A 99 -8.67 -21.43 11.41
CA LYS A 99 -9.96 -21.30 12.13
C LYS A 99 -10.98 -22.23 11.52
N GLU A 100 -11.59 -23.05 12.34
CA GLU A 100 -12.68 -23.96 11.92
C GLU A 100 -13.83 -23.16 11.26
N GLY A 101 -14.35 -23.68 10.16
CA GLY A 101 -15.42 -23.04 9.38
C GLY A 101 -14.96 -21.86 8.52
N SER A 102 -13.67 -21.49 8.54
CA SER A 102 -13.15 -20.42 7.68
C SER A 102 -12.90 -20.92 6.26
N TYR A 103 -13.47 -20.20 5.28
CA TYR A 103 -13.20 -20.47 3.86
C TYR A 103 -11.73 -20.27 3.49
N THR A 104 -11.07 -19.25 4.05
CA THR A 104 -9.63 -19.02 3.82
C THR A 104 -8.79 -20.20 4.34
N THR A 105 -9.11 -20.71 5.54
CA THR A 105 -8.47 -21.93 6.08
C THR A 105 -8.68 -23.11 5.16
N TYR A 106 -9.90 -23.32 4.69
CA TYR A 106 -10.21 -24.40 3.72
C TYR A 106 -9.36 -24.30 2.44
N LEU A 107 -9.15 -23.09 1.90
CA LEU A 107 -8.32 -22.93 0.70
C LEU A 107 -6.87 -23.35 0.94
N PHE A 108 -6.28 -22.94 2.07
CA PHE A 108 -4.92 -23.35 2.43
C PHE A 108 -4.82 -24.86 2.70
N ASP A 109 -5.80 -25.47 3.38
CA ASP A 109 -5.85 -26.91 3.62
C ASP A 109 -5.95 -27.72 2.33
N LYS A 110 -6.64 -27.21 1.32
CA LYS A 110 -6.74 -27.85 -0.01
C LYS A 110 -5.52 -27.61 -0.89
N GLY A 111 -4.69 -26.63 -0.53
CA GLY A 111 -3.41 -26.35 -1.17
C GLY A 111 -3.50 -25.61 -2.49
N LEU A 112 -2.33 -25.45 -3.10
CA LEU A 112 -2.10 -24.59 -4.26
C LEU A 112 -3.03 -24.87 -5.45
N ASP A 113 -3.29 -26.15 -5.76
CA ASP A 113 -4.15 -26.51 -6.90
C ASP A 113 -5.56 -25.95 -6.75
N LYS A 114 -6.11 -25.96 -5.53
CA LYS A 114 -7.43 -25.39 -5.25
C LYS A 114 -7.42 -23.86 -5.34
N ILE A 115 -6.35 -23.24 -4.84
CA ILE A 115 -6.17 -21.78 -4.90
C ILE A 115 -6.09 -21.34 -6.37
N LEU A 116 -5.24 -21.97 -7.17
CA LEU A 116 -5.09 -21.67 -8.60
C LEU A 116 -6.39 -21.88 -9.38
N LYS A 117 -7.11 -22.98 -9.05
CA LYS A 117 -8.42 -23.23 -9.66
C LYS A 117 -9.38 -22.06 -9.39
N LYS A 118 -9.44 -21.56 -8.15
CA LYS A 118 -10.32 -20.43 -7.80
C LYS A 118 -9.90 -19.16 -8.53
N VAL A 119 -8.63 -18.81 -8.59
CA VAL A 119 -8.17 -17.65 -9.36
C VAL A 119 -8.61 -17.75 -10.83
N GLY A 120 -8.51 -18.93 -11.45
CA GLY A 120 -8.97 -19.14 -12.83
C GLY A 120 -10.49 -19.06 -13.01
N GLU A 121 -11.26 -19.58 -12.07
CA GLU A 121 -12.73 -19.47 -12.04
C GLU A 121 -13.15 -17.99 -11.99
N GLU A 122 -12.69 -17.23 -10.99
CA GLU A 122 -13.05 -15.81 -10.81
C GLU A 122 -12.59 -14.94 -12.00
N CYS A 123 -11.41 -15.22 -12.54
CA CYS A 123 -10.95 -14.54 -13.75
C CYS A 123 -11.90 -14.74 -14.94
N THR A 124 -12.45 -15.94 -15.07
CA THR A 124 -13.42 -16.27 -16.13
C THR A 124 -14.76 -15.59 -15.89
N GLU A 125 -15.23 -15.55 -14.64
CA GLU A 125 -16.50 -14.92 -14.24
C GLU A 125 -16.43 -13.39 -14.45
N VAL A 126 -15.31 -12.74 -14.14
CA VAL A 126 -15.08 -11.33 -14.50
C VAL A 126 -15.23 -11.08 -16.01
N ILE A 127 -14.65 -11.94 -16.84
CA ILE A 127 -14.72 -11.82 -18.31
C ILE A 127 -16.19 -11.94 -18.78
N ILE A 128 -16.93 -12.91 -18.25
CA ILE A 128 -18.32 -13.16 -18.60
C ILE A 128 -19.22 -11.98 -18.19
N ALA A 129 -19.08 -11.50 -16.95
CA ALA A 129 -19.85 -10.36 -16.44
C ALA A 129 -19.58 -9.08 -17.23
N ALA A 130 -18.29 -8.78 -17.48
CA ALA A 130 -17.89 -7.63 -18.27
C ALA A 130 -18.37 -7.68 -19.71
N ALA A 131 -18.33 -8.86 -20.36
CA ALA A 131 -18.84 -9.05 -21.72
C ALA A 131 -20.37 -8.81 -21.81
N LYS A 132 -21.10 -9.13 -20.76
CA LYS A 132 -22.53 -8.84 -20.64
C LYS A 132 -22.82 -7.36 -20.30
N LYS A 133 -21.79 -6.58 -19.99
CA LYS A 133 -21.89 -5.18 -19.48
C LYS A 133 -22.69 -5.08 -18.17
N ASP A 134 -22.72 -6.13 -17.38
CA ASP A 134 -23.29 -6.14 -16.06
C ASP A 134 -22.27 -5.55 -15.07
N LYS A 135 -22.52 -4.30 -14.67
CA LYS A 135 -21.60 -3.56 -13.82
C LYS A 135 -21.52 -4.14 -12.40
N ASP A 136 -22.67 -4.50 -11.84
CA ASP A 136 -22.74 -4.94 -10.44
C ASP A 136 -22.11 -6.33 -10.30
N GLU A 137 -22.42 -7.23 -11.22
CA GLU A 137 -21.79 -8.55 -11.29
C GLU A 137 -20.28 -8.43 -11.57
N THR A 138 -19.87 -7.52 -12.46
CA THR A 138 -18.43 -7.29 -12.72
C THR A 138 -17.69 -6.82 -11.47
N ILE A 139 -18.30 -5.97 -10.64
CA ILE A 139 -17.71 -5.52 -9.38
C ILE A 139 -17.60 -6.69 -8.39
N TYR A 140 -18.62 -7.52 -8.31
CA TYR A 140 -18.64 -8.70 -7.44
C TYR A 140 -17.51 -9.65 -7.80
N GLU A 141 -17.41 -10.05 -9.06
CA GLU A 141 -16.38 -10.99 -9.53
C GLU A 141 -14.95 -10.42 -9.44
N LEU A 142 -14.80 -9.10 -9.66
CA LEU A 142 -13.50 -8.42 -9.43
C LEU A 142 -13.08 -8.47 -7.95
N ALA A 143 -14.03 -8.34 -7.02
CA ALA A 143 -13.73 -8.44 -5.59
C ALA A 143 -13.30 -9.88 -5.22
N ASP A 144 -13.97 -10.89 -5.76
CA ASP A 144 -13.61 -12.30 -5.55
C ASP A 144 -12.26 -12.64 -6.18
N LEU A 145 -11.98 -12.15 -7.38
CA LEU A 145 -10.66 -12.28 -8.01
C LEU A 145 -9.56 -11.64 -7.17
N CYS A 146 -9.78 -10.42 -6.66
CA CYS A 146 -8.82 -9.74 -5.77
C CYS A 146 -8.56 -10.57 -4.50
N TYR A 147 -9.61 -11.09 -3.87
CA TYR A 147 -9.50 -11.92 -2.69
C TYR A 147 -8.69 -13.19 -2.96
N HIS A 148 -9.01 -13.96 -4.00
CA HIS A 148 -8.31 -15.19 -4.33
C HIS A 148 -6.88 -14.95 -4.81
N ALA A 149 -6.60 -13.82 -5.47
CA ALA A 149 -5.25 -13.39 -5.80
C ALA A 149 -4.42 -13.13 -4.53
N MET A 150 -5.01 -12.50 -3.49
CA MET A 150 -4.33 -12.31 -2.21
C MET A 150 -4.08 -13.63 -1.45
N VAL A 151 -4.99 -14.60 -1.54
CA VAL A 151 -4.76 -15.94 -0.98
C VAL A 151 -3.58 -16.63 -1.69
N LEU A 152 -3.49 -16.50 -3.01
CA LEU A 152 -2.35 -16.99 -3.79
C LEU A 152 -1.05 -16.28 -3.38
N MET A 153 -1.08 -14.95 -3.23
CA MET A 153 0.07 -14.18 -2.76
C MET A 153 0.55 -14.66 -1.40
N ALA A 154 -0.37 -14.84 -0.45
CA ALA A 154 -0.07 -15.35 0.88
C ALA A 154 0.52 -16.78 0.83
N ASP A 155 0.02 -17.64 -0.06
CA ASP A 155 0.57 -18.99 -0.25
C ASP A 155 1.99 -18.96 -0.83
N ALA A 156 2.24 -18.09 -1.80
CA ALA A 156 3.53 -17.93 -2.45
C ALA A 156 4.54 -17.05 -1.66
N GLY A 157 4.15 -16.48 -0.50
CA GLY A 157 5.01 -15.59 0.28
C GLY A 157 5.26 -14.23 -0.37
N ILE A 158 4.31 -13.76 -1.20
CA ILE A 158 4.38 -12.47 -1.90
C ILE A 158 3.57 -11.45 -1.09
N SER A 159 4.18 -10.33 -0.71
CA SER A 159 3.49 -9.26 0.02
C SER A 159 2.72 -8.30 -0.91
N VAL A 160 1.78 -7.54 -0.33
CA VAL A 160 1.11 -6.43 -1.04
C VAL A 160 2.15 -5.41 -1.54
N GLU A 161 3.19 -5.15 -0.73
CA GLU A 161 4.27 -4.23 -1.07
C GLU A 161 5.07 -4.69 -2.30
N ASP A 162 5.33 -6.00 -2.46
CA ASP A 162 6.05 -6.53 -3.62
C ASP A 162 5.29 -6.25 -4.92
N VAL A 163 3.96 -6.48 -4.90
CA VAL A 163 3.10 -6.20 -6.07
C VAL A 163 3.03 -4.70 -6.33
N THR A 164 2.88 -3.89 -5.30
CA THR A 164 2.83 -2.43 -5.41
C THR A 164 4.13 -1.86 -5.97
N LYS A 165 5.29 -2.34 -5.50
CA LYS A 165 6.60 -1.95 -6.02
C LYS A 165 6.76 -2.30 -7.50
N GLU A 166 6.29 -3.48 -7.91
CA GLU A 166 6.36 -3.89 -9.31
C GLU A 166 5.42 -3.05 -10.20
N LEU A 167 4.22 -2.73 -9.72
CA LEU A 167 3.31 -1.83 -10.42
C LEU A 167 3.91 -0.42 -10.55
N ALA A 168 4.52 0.10 -9.48
CA ALA A 168 5.17 1.40 -9.49
C ALA A 168 6.31 1.48 -10.52
N LYS A 169 7.11 0.42 -10.67
CA LYS A 169 8.15 0.35 -11.71
C LYS A 169 7.58 0.43 -13.13
N ARG A 170 6.34 -0.06 -13.33
CA ARG A 170 5.67 -0.07 -14.63
C ARG A 170 4.86 1.20 -14.89
N HIS A 171 4.68 2.06 -13.89
CA HIS A 171 3.82 3.26 -13.99
C HIS A 171 4.41 4.33 -14.93
N VAL A 172 5.69 4.30 -15.25
CA VAL A 172 6.41 5.27 -16.12
C VAL A 172 6.43 4.80 -17.58
N VAL A 173 5.43 4.10 -18.09
CA VAL A 173 5.52 3.54 -19.44
C VAL A 173 4.62 4.30 -20.42
N ASP A 174 5.13 5.39 -20.97
CA ASP A 174 4.61 6.02 -22.20
C ASP A 174 4.97 5.23 -23.48
N HIS A 175 5.73 4.14 -23.38
CA HIS A 175 6.11 3.31 -24.50
C HIS A 175 5.72 1.84 -24.28
N LYS A 176 4.97 1.27 -25.24
CA LYS A 176 4.59 -0.15 -25.30
C LYS A 176 5.85 -1.04 -25.51
N VAL A 177 6.64 -1.27 -24.48
CA VAL A 177 7.80 -2.17 -24.55
C VAL A 177 7.39 -3.66 -24.46
N LYS A 178 6.13 -3.97 -24.18
CA LYS A 178 5.72 -5.33 -23.79
C LYS A 178 5.28 -6.25 -24.94
N GLN A 179 5.18 -5.77 -26.17
CA GLN A 179 4.76 -6.64 -27.30
C GLN A 179 5.92 -7.37 -27.99
N GLU A 180 7.18 -7.02 -27.74
CA GLU A 180 8.35 -7.63 -28.40
C GLU A 180 8.84 -8.93 -27.72
N TYR A 181 8.41 -9.21 -26.50
CA TYR A 181 8.85 -10.40 -25.73
C TYR A 181 7.80 -11.52 -25.61
N MET A 182 6.66 -11.40 -26.31
CA MET A 182 5.64 -12.45 -26.38
C MET A 182 5.66 -13.10 -27.79
N ARG A 183 6.78 -13.70 -28.15
CA ARG A 183 6.90 -14.63 -29.27
C ARG A 183 7.49 -15.95 -28.80
#